data_6a155b610c475886d8f1d54242d2cf8d
#
_entry.id   6a155b610c475886d8f1d54242d2cf8d
#
_cell.length_a   1.000
_cell.length_b   1.000
_cell.length_c   1.000
_cell.angle_alpha   90.00
_cell.angle_beta   90.00
_cell.angle_gamma   90.00
#
_symmetry.space_group_name_H-M   'P 1'
#
loop_
_entity.id
_entity.type
_entity.pdbx_description
1 polymer ?
#
loop_
_entity_poly.entity_id
_entity_poly.type
_entity_poly.pdbx_seq_one_letter_code
_entity_poly.pdbx_strand_id
1 'polypeptide(L)'
;GSKPTRTLTVDEWGYLLTTSTRNLNNRVWEVNGKRYVKWAACFIDENGDGRRGTNPAELRGFLIFPDKMTYQQAKDVFTITNPTFGKPVNANNNPTTYANIKNSGAVFIPLAAYRSEGNKTLAQWGNHGNYFASSYRSSGIAHVRFEPARFVHEDYSAPGQGCMSRLVQDINE
;
A
#
# COMPACT_ATOMS: atom_id res chain seq x y z
N GLY A 1 -16.29 -12.45 -22.57
CA GLY A 1 -15.03 -13.02 -22.08
C GLY A 1 -14.51 -12.21 -20.89
N SER A 2 -13.88 -12.85 -19.91
CA SER A 2 -13.23 -12.15 -18.81
C SER A 2 -12.06 -11.34 -19.36
N LYS A 3 -11.92 -10.08 -18.95
CA LYS A 3 -10.75 -9.26 -19.30
C LYS A 3 -9.50 -9.85 -18.66
N PRO A 4 -8.34 -9.83 -19.33
CA PRO A 4 -7.10 -10.30 -18.76
C PRO A 4 -6.72 -9.48 -17.53
N THR A 5 -6.15 -10.15 -16.53
CA THR A 5 -5.55 -9.49 -15.37
C THR A 5 -4.03 -9.40 -15.55
N ARG A 6 -3.43 -8.35 -15.02
CA ARG A 6 -1.98 -8.14 -15.03
C ARG A 6 -1.49 -7.55 -13.70
N THR A 7 -0.20 -7.55 -13.47
CA THR A 7 0.42 -6.76 -12.41
C THR A 7 0.60 -5.31 -12.87
N LEU A 8 0.65 -4.39 -11.92
CA LEU A 8 0.96 -2.98 -12.20
C LEU A 8 2.41 -2.82 -12.66
N THR A 9 2.67 -1.86 -13.53
CA THR A 9 4.01 -1.39 -13.86
C THR A 9 4.58 -0.57 -12.69
N VAL A 10 5.89 -0.28 -12.72
CA VAL A 10 6.52 0.64 -11.75
C VAL A 10 5.89 2.02 -11.81
N ASP A 11 5.60 2.53 -13.01
CA ASP A 11 5.01 3.86 -13.18
C ASP A 11 3.57 3.93 -12.64
N GLU A 12 2.78 2.87 -12.83
CA GLU A 12 1.44 2.78 -12.25
C GLU A 12 1.47 2.69 -10.72
N TRP A 13 2.41 1.93 -10.14
CA TRP A 13 2.65 1.97 -8.71
C TRP A 13 3.05 3.37 -8.24
N GLY A 14 3.93 4.05 -9.00
CA GLY A 14 4.30 5.43 -8.73
C GLY A 14 3.09 6.35 -8.71
N TYR A 15 2.23 6.26 -9.70
CA TYR A 15 0.99 7.05 -9.76
C TYR A 15 0.09 6.83 -8.54
N LEU A 16 -0.09 5.58 -8.11
CA LEU A 16 -0.92 5.25 -6.96
C LEU A 16 -0.37 5.74 -5.63
N LEU A 17 0.96 5.77 -5.48
CA LEU A 17 1.62 5.94 -4.19
C LEU A 17 2.22 7.32 -3.97
N THR A 18 2.44 8.11 -5.01
CA THR A 18 3.09 9.42 -4.91
C THR A 18 2.36 10.49 -5.70
N THR A 19 2.50 11.72 -5.26
CA THR A 19 2.03 12.91 -5.98
C THR A 19 3.17 13.56 -6.77
N SER A 20 4.39 13.07 -6.63
CA SER A 20 5.60 13.58 -7.29
C SER A 20 6.66 12.50 -7.40
N THR A 21 7.26 12.39 -8.57
CA THR A 21 8.39 11.49 -8.83
C THR A 21 9.66 11.83 -8.01
N ARG A 22 9.71 13.04 -7.46
CA ARG A 22 10.87 13.51 -6.67
C ARG A 22 10.69 13.35 -5.16
N ASN A 23 9.47 13.16 -4.68
CA ASN A 23 9.20 13.02 -3.25
C ASN A 23 8.22 11.88 -3.00
N LEU A 24 8.77 10.70 -2.81
CA LEU A 24 8.04 9.46 -2.59
C LEU A 24 7.19 9.44 -1.30
N ASN A 25 7.38 10.42 -0.42
CA ASN A 25 6.58 10.58 0.79
C ASN A 25 5.39 11.53 0.61
N ASN A 26 5.25 12.17 -0.56
CA ASN A 26 4.13 13.05 -0.86
C ASN A 26 2.87 12.24 -1.16
N ARG A 27 2.11 11.99 -0.14
CA ARG A 27 0.81 11.29 -0.22
C ARG A 27 -0.40 12.21 -0.16
N VAL A 28 -0.19 13.48 0.15
CA VAL A 28 -1.23 14.51 0.21
C VAL A 28 -0.92 15.59 -0.80
N TRP A 29 -1.92 16.02 -1.55
CA TRP A 29 -1.82 17.16 -2.47
C TRP A 29 -3.02 18.07 -2.32
N GLU A 30 -2.91 19.27 -2.81
CA GLU A 30 -3.96 20.27 -2.74
C GLU A 30 -4.32 20.78 -4.13
N VAL A 31 -5.61 20.88 -4.39
CA VAL A 31 -6.16 21.47 -5.62
C VAL A 31 -7.36 22.33 -5.23
N ASN A 32 -7.36 23.59 -5.62
CA ASN A 32 -8.46 24.54 -5.38
C ASN A 32 -8.88 24.58 -3.89
N GLY A 33 -7.92 24.62 -2.99
CA GLY A 33 -8.15 24.66 -1.55
C GLY A 33 -8.66 23.35 -0.93
N LYS A 34 -8.77 22.27 -1.70
CA LYS A 34 -9.11 20.94 -1.21
C LYS A 34 -7.88 20.06 -1.11
N ARG A 35 -7.71 19.40 0.03
CA ARG A 35 -6.63 18.45 0.27
C ARG A 35 -7.11 17.04 0.00
N TYR A 36 -6.31 16.28 -0.74
CA TYR A 36 -6.53 14.88 -1.11
C TYR A 36 -5.44 14.01 -0.54
N VAL A 37 -5.68 12.70 -0.45
CA VAL A 37 -4.70 11.73 0.06
C VAL A 37 -4.63 10.50 -0.83
N LYS A 38 -3.41 10.05 -1.14
CA LYS A 38 -3.16 8.85 -1.97
C LYS A 38 -3.21 7.56 -1.14
N TRP A 39 -2.62 7.58 0.03
CA TRP A 39 -2.52 6.40 0.87
C TRP A 39 -2.31 6.74 2.34
N ALA A 40 -2.58 5.75 3.20
CA ALA A 40 -2.22 5.79 4.61
C ALA A 40 -1.71 4.43 5.08
N ALA A 41 -0.69 4.42 5.93
CA ALA A 41 -0.29 3.22 6.65
C ALA A 41 -1.30 2.93 7.77
N CYS A 42 -1.69 1.67 7.94
CA CYS A 42 -2.66 1.26 8.94
C CYS A 42 -2.45 -0.18 9.41
N PHE A 43 -3.24 -0.62 10.36
CA PHE A 43 -3.47 -2.03 10.64
C PHE A 43 -4.97 -2.33 10.67
N ILE A 44 -5.32 -3.57 10.42
CA ILE A 44 -6.69 -4.05 10.55
C ILE A 44 -6.96 -4.34 12.02
N ASP A 45 -8.06 -3.81 12.55
CA ASP A 45 -8.54 -3.99 13.92
C ASP A 45 -9.94 -4.61 13.86
N GLU A 46 -9.99 -5.93 13.72
CA GLU A 46 -11.27 -6.64 13.58
C GLU A 46 -11.96 -6.89 14.93
N ASN A 47 -11.21 -6.90 16.02
CA ASN A 47 -11.77 -7.11 17.35
C ASN A 47 -12.15 -5.79 18.07
N GLY A 48 -11.76 -4.63 17.51
CA GLY A 48 -12.11 -3.31 18.02
C GLY A 48 -11.39 -2.90 19.30
N ASP A 49 -10.28 -3.56 19.66
CA ASP A 49 -9.55 -3.26 20.89
C ASP A 49 -8.54 -2.09 20.75
N GLY A 50 -8.41 -1.55 19.54
CA GLY A 50 -7.49 -0.45 19.23
C GLY A 50 -6.02 -0.87 19.19
N ARG A 51 -5.74 -2.16 19.24
CA ARG A 51 -4.39 -2.72 19.27
C ARG A 51 -4.18 -3.70 18.13
N ARG A 52 -2.99 -3.73 17.58
CA ARG A 52 -2.60 -4.79 16.68
C ARG A 52 -2.28 -6.04 17.49
N GLY A 53 -3.17 -7.01 17.47
CA GLY A 53 -2.99 -8.30 18.10
C GLY A 53 -2.08 -9.24 17.32
N THR A 54 -2.02 -10.49 17.78
CA THR A 54 -1.34 -11.61 17.11
C THR A 54 -2.27 -12.34 16.12
N ASN A 55 -3.51 -11.92 16.03
CA ASN A 55 -4.50 -12.49 15.11
C ASN A 55 -4.02 -12.33 13.66
N PRO A 56 -3.94 -13.40 12.87
CA PRO A 56 -3.55 -13.32 11.47
C PRO A 56 -4.43 -12.40 10.60
N ALA A 57 -5.67 -12.13 11.02
CA ALA A 57 -6.57 -11.18 10.37
C ALA A 57 -6.20 -9.71 10.63
N GLU A 58 -5.44 -9.43 11.68
CA GLU A 58 -5.02 -8.08 12.06
C GLU A 58 -3.70 -7.72 11.42
N LEU A 59 -3.72 -7.50 10.14
CA LEU A 59 -2.54 -7.24 9.33
C LEU A 59 -2.18 -5.74 9.34
N ARG A 60 -0.88 -5.46 9.36
CA ARG A 60 -0.37 -4.15 8.93
C ARG A 60 -0.41 -4.04 7.43
N GLY A 61 -0.61 -2.83 6.94
CA GLY A 61 -0.60 -2.57 5.51
C GLY A 61 -0.77 -1.11 5.18
N PHE A 62 -1.12 -0.89 3.93
CA PHE A 62 -1.40 0.42 3.36
C PHE A 62 -2.79 0.43 2.77
N LEU A 63 -3.54 1.48 3.06
CA LEU A 63 -4.74 1.83 2.32
C LEU A 63 -4.32 2.68 1.13
N ILE A 64 -4.72 2.29 -0.07
CA ILE A 64 -4.65 3.13 -1.26
C ILE A 64 -6.05 3.67 -1.49
N PHE A 65 -6.17 4.98 -1.57
CA PHE A 65 -7.44 5.68 -1.69
C PHE A 65 -7.78 5.98 -3.15
N PRO A 66 -9.08 6.04 -3.49
CA PRO A 66 -9.52 6.60 -4.76
C PRO A 66 -9.03 8.05 -4.93
N ASP A 67 -8.73 8.46 -6.17
CA ASP A 67 -8.21 9.81 -6.46
C ASP A 67 -9.11 10.96 -5.97
N LYS A 68 -10.40 10.71 -5.82
CA LYS A 68 -11.37 11.69 -5.31
C LYS A 68 -11.47 11.73 -3.78
N MET A 69 -10.74 10.86 -3.07
CA MET A 69 -10.75 10.83 -1.60
C MET A 69 -10.09 12.08 -1.04
N THR A 70 -10.88 12.92 -0.41
CA THR A 70 -10.33 14.07 0.30
C THR A 70 -9.66 13.62 1.60
N TYR A 71 -8.69 14.40 2.05
CA TYR A 71 -8.05 14.14 3.34
C TYR A 71 -9.05 14.10 4.50
N GLN A 72 -10.05 15.00 4.49
CA GLN A 72 -11.07 15.03 5.54
C GLN A 72 -11.91 13.74 5.53
N GLN A 73 -12.36 13.29 4.35
CA GLN A 73 -13.09 12.01 4.24
C GLN A 73 -12.28 10.82 4.76
N ALA A 74 -11.00 10.74 4.38
CA ALA A 74 -10.13 9.68 4.86
C ALA A 74 -9.91 9.75 6.38
N LYS A 75 -9.78 10.95 6.94
CA LYS A 75 -9.68 11.17 8.38
C LYS A 75 -10.95 10.70 9.12
N ASP A 76 -12.11 11.04 8.59
CA ASP A 76 -13.39 10.71 9.23
C ASP A 76 -13.66 9.19 9.22
N VAL A 77 -13.31 8.51 8.12
CA VAL A 77 -13.53 7.06 7.99
C VAL A 77 -12.45 6.23 8.70
N PHE A 78 -11.19 6.65 8.64
CA PHE A 78 -10.04 5.85 9.07
C PHE A 78 -9.26 6.45 10.25
N THR A 79 -9.77 7.51 10.87
CA THR A 79 -9.11 8.17 12.01
C THR A 79 -7.66 8.55 11.73
N ILE A 80 -7.33 8.98 10.53
CA ILE A 80 -5.98 9.37 10.13
C ILE A 80 -5.61 10.66 10.87
N THR A 81 -4.70 10.56 11.83
CA THR A 81 -4.43 11.65 12.78
C THR A 81 -3.38 12.65 12.34
N ASN A 82 -2.55 12.36 11.34
CA ASN A 82 -1.51 13.31 10.94
C ASN A 82 -1.11 13.22 9.46
N PRO A 83 -1.56 14.15 8.65
CA PRO A 83 -1.12 14.28 7.25
C PRO A 83 -0.09 15.39 7.12
N THR A 84 0.90 15.44 7.95
CA THR A 84 2.00 16.35 7.68
C THR A 84 2.65 15.91 6.38
N PHE A 85 2.77 16.83 5.43
CA PHE A 85 3.48 16.61 4.19
C PHE A 85 4.83 15.93 4.47
N GLY A 86 5.09 14.82 3.79
CA GLY A 86 6.36 14.11 3.87
C GLY A 86 6.60 13.26 5.11
N LYS A 87 5.65 13.16 6.05
CA LYS A 87 5.79 12.24 7.18
C LYS A 87 4.85 11.04 7.03
N PRO A 88 5.36 9.81 7.16
CA PRO A 88 4.54 8.62 7.13
C PRO A 88 3.56 8.61 8.33
N VAL A 89 2.35 8.10 8.12
CA VAL A 89 1.43 7.81 9.22
C VAL A 89 1.97 6.59 9.97
N ASN A 90 2.01 6.66 11.29
CA ASN A 90 2.37 5.49 12.07
C ASN A 90 1.26 4.44 11.96
N ALA A 91 1.57 3.31 11.35
CA ALA A 91 0.64 2.21 11.13
C ALA A 91 -0.02 1.68 12.43
N ASN A 92 0.62 1.89 13.56
CA ASN A 92 0.10 1.40 14.84
C ASN A 92 -1.01 2.29 15.43
N ASN A 93 -1.21 3.50 14.90
CA ASN A 93 -2.12 4.48 15.46
C ASN A 93 -3.38 4.73 14.61
N ASN A 94 -3.57 3.94 13.57
CA ASN A 94 -4.69 4.09 12.65
C ASN A 94 -5.41 2.75 12.45
N PRO A 95 -6.21 2.30 13.43
CA PRO A 95 -6.98 1.07 13.29
C PRO A 95 -8.08 1.24 12.23
N THR A 96 -8.34 0.19 11.49
CA THR A 96 -9.40 0.16 10.49
C THR A 96 -10.02 -1.23 10.38
N THR A 97 -11.20 -1.32 9.78
CA THR A 97 -11.91 -2.57 9.52
C THR A 97 -12.06 -2.83 8.02
N TYR A 98 -12.25 -4.08 7.63
CA TYR A 98 -12.53 -4.42 6.23
C TYR A 98 -13.82 -3.78 5.72
N ALA A 99 -14.81 -3.58 6.59
CA ALA A 99 -16.05 -2.88 6.24
C ALA A 99 -15.78 -1.42 5.81
N ASN A 100 -14.95 -0.70 6.57
CA ASN A 100 -14.56 0.67 6.23
C ASN A 100 -13.82 0.73 4.89
N ILE A 101 -12.91 -0.21 4.65
CA ILE A 101 -12.15 -0.31 3.39
C ILE A 101 -13.12 -0.50 2.22
N LYS A 102 -14.00 -1.50 2.31
CA LYS A 102 -14.99 -1.79 1.26
C LYS A 102 -15.89 -0.59 0.97
N ASN A 103 -16.44 0.03 2.02
CA ASN A 103 -17.39 1.13 1.88
C ASN A 103 -16.76 2.41 1.31
N SER A 104 -15.48 2.64 1.57
CA SER A 104 -14.77 3.81 1.07
C SER A 104 -14.24 3.67 -0.36
N GLY A 105 -14.27 2.46 -0.94
CA GLY A 105 -13.63 2.15 -2.21
C GLY A 105 -12.10 2.11 -2.13
N ALA A 106 -11.51 2.13 -0.93
CA ALA A 106 -10.07 1.98 -0.74
C ALA A 106 -9.62 0.54 -1.01
N VAL A 107 -8.34 0.38 -1.32
CA VAL A 107 -7.70 -0.92 -1.50
C VAL A 107 -6.67 -1.13 -0.40
N PHE A 108 -6.75 -2.26 0.30
CA PHE A 108 -5.76 -2.61 1.31
C PHE A 108 -4.63 -3.45 0.71
N ILE A 109 -3.40 -3.04 0.98
CA ILE A 109 -2.17 -3.70 0.59
C ILE A 109 -1.47 -4.19 1.86
N PRO A 110 -1.52 -5.49 2.19
CA PRO A 110 -0.94 -6.01 3.42
C PRO A 110 0.59 -6.08 3.39
N LEU A 111 1.22 -5.95 4.55
CA LEU A 111 2.63 -6.29 4.77
C LEU A 111 2.77 -7.80 4.99
N ALA A 112 2.50 -8.58 3.95
CA ALA A 112 2.37 -10.03 4.04
C ALA A 112 3.68 -10.79 3.77
N ALA A 113 4.83 -10.17 4.06
CA ALA A 113 6.16 -10.75 3.88
C ALA A 113 6.65 -10.86 2.43
N TYR A 114 7.76 -11.51 2.27
CA TYR A 114 8.28 -12.01 1.00
C TYR A 114 8.95 -13.38 1.24
N ARG A 115 9.15 -14.14 0.19
CA ARG A 115 9.86 -15.42 0.27
C ARG A 115 11.34 -15.21 0.02
N SER A 116 12.16 -15.61 0.98
CA SER A 116 13.61 -15.54 0.88
C SER A 116 14.14 -16.56 -0.14
N GLU A 117 15.16 -16.18 -0.91
CA GLU A 117 15.75 -17.00 -1.95
C GLU A 117 16.38 -18.30 -1.40
N GLY A 118 17.15 -18.21 -0.34
CA GLY A 118 17.98 -19.34 0.13
C GLY A 118 17.18 -20.44 0.85
N ASN A 119 16.35 -20.06 1.82
CA ASN A 119 15.69 -21.03 2.71
C ASN A 119 14.21 -21.25 2.42
N LYS A 120 13.67 -20.58 1.41
CA LYS A 120 12.25 -20.66 0.98
C LYS A 120 11.23 -20.33 2.07
N THR A 121 11.64 -19.70 3.16
CA THR A 121 10.77 -19.30 4.26
C THR A 121 10.18 -17.91 4.02
N LEU A 122 9.05 -17.62 4.66
CA LEU A 122 8.50 -16.29 4.71
C LEU A 122 9.37 -15.42 5.62
N ALA A 123 9.84 -14.30 5.10
CA ALA A 123 10.65 -13.34 5.83
C ALA A 123 9.86 -12.05 6.05
N GLN A 124 10.08 -11.39 7.20
CA GLN A 124 9.56 -10.06 7.51
C GLN A 124 8.01 -9.96 7.56
N TRP A 125 7.33 -11.02 8.00
CA TRP A 125 5.88 -11.00 8.20
C TRP A 125 5.43 -9.80 9.03
N GLY A 126 4.46 -9.05 8.53
CA GLY A 126 3.94 -7.84 9.18
C GLY A 126 4.89 -6.64 9.19
N ASN A 127 6.08 -6.76 8.61
CA ASN A 127 7.06 -5.68 8.50
C ASN A 127 7.39 -5.30 7.06
N HIS A 128 7.30 -6.22 6.12
CA HIS A 128 7.50 -5.93 4.70
C HIS A 128 6.37 -6.50 3.86
N GLY A 129 6.09 -5.83 2.75
CA GLY A 129 5.26 -6.34 1.68
C GLY A 129 5.92 -6.00 0.35
N ASN A 130 6.47 -7.00 -0.33
CA ASN A 130 7.10 -6.82 -1.64
C ASN A 130 6.12 -7.25 -2.72
N TYR A 131 5.78 -6.33 -3.62
CA TYR A 131 4.81 -6.55 -4.69
C TYR A 131 5.47 -6.40 -6.05
N PHE A 132 5.41 -7.44 -6.87
CA PHE A 132 5.94 -7.40 -8.22
C PHE A 132 5.33 -6.27 -9.05
N ALA A 133 6.19 -5.62 -9.82
CA ALA A 133 5.80 -4.80 -10.96
C ALA A 133 6.09 -5.58 -12.25
N SER A 134 5.29 -5.32 -13.29
CA SER A 134 5.52 -5.93 -14.60
C SER A 134 6.69 -5.32 -15.38
N SER A 135 7.40 -4.37 -14.77
CA SER A 135 8.60 -3.75 -15.35
C SER A 135 9.84 -4.61 -15.06
N TYR A 136 10.67 -4.77 -16.07
CA TYR A 136 11.96 -5.45 -15.97
C TYR A 136 13.10 -4.45 -16.16
N ARG A 137 14.16 -4.60 -15.40
CA ARG A 137 15.41 -3.86 -15.55
C ARG A 137 16.60 -4.82 -15.57
N SER A 138 17.75 -4.38 -16.02
CA SER A 138 18.97 -5.19 -16.07
C SER A 138 19.39 -5.76 -14.70
N SER A 139 18.98 -5.12 -13.62
CA SER A 139 19.27 -5.54 -12.24
C SER A 139 18.29 -6.58 -11.67
N GLY A 140 17.24 -6.96 -12.41
CA GLY A 140 16.26 -7.94 -11.97
C GLY A 140 14.81 -7.52 -12.18
N ILE A 141 13.90 -8.20 -11.48
CA ILE A 141 12.48 -7.91 -11.52
C ILE A 141 12.19 -6.76 -10.57
N ALA A 142 11.59 -5.70 -11.09
CA ALA A 142 11.17 -4.57 -10.29
C ALA A 142 10.03 -4.94 -9.34
N HIS A 143 10.06 -4.39 -8.16
CA HIS A 143 8.96 -4.48 -7.21
C HIS A 143 8.82 -3.20 -6.39
N VAL A 144 7.67 -3.02 -5.78
CA VAL A 144 7.43 -2.01 -4.75
C VAL A 144 7.52 -2.68 -3.39
N ARG A 145 8.31 -2.11 -2.50
CA ARG A 145 8.44 -2.58 -1.13
C ARG A 145 7.72 -1.64 -0.17
N PHE A 146 6.80 -2.19 0.60
CA PHE A 146 6.13 -1.50 1.69
C PHE A 146 6.76 -1.88 3.02
N GLU A 147 6.97 -0.90 3.88
CA GLU A 147 7.42 -1.04 5.27
C GLU A 147 6.41 -0.32 6.19
N PRO A 148 6.40 -0.52 7.52
CA PRO A 148 5.33 -0.04 8.39
C PRO A 148 4.99 1.45 8.31
N ALA A 149 5.89 2.29 7.84
CA ALA A 149 5.69 3.74 7.78
C ALA A 149 6.10 4.39 6.45
N ARG A 150 6.59 3.60 5.51
CA ARG A 150 7.08 4.09 4.22
C ARG A 150 6.94 3.01 3.13
N PHE A 151 7.16 3.42 1.89
CA PHE A 151 7.36 2.50 0.78
C PHE A 151 8.62 2.87 -0.01
N VAL A 152 9.17 1.89 -0.71
CA VAL A 152 10.22 2.08 -1.71
C VAL A 152 9.57 1.85 -3.07
N HIS A 153 9.49 2.91 -3.87
CA HIS A 153 8.74 2.92 -5.13
C HIS A 153 9.29 1.96 -6.17
N GLU A 154 10.61 1.86 -6.26
CA GLU A 154 11.29 0.98 -7.19
C GLU A 154 12.45 0.30 -6.47
N ASP A 155 12.30 -0.99 -6.22
CA ASP A 155 13.33 -1.85 -5.65
C ASP A 155 13.49 -3.08 -6.54
N TYR A 156 14.56 -3.82 -6.37
CA TYR A 156 14.88 -4.94 -7.25
C TYR A 156 15.15 -6.19 -6.42
N SER A 157 14.56 -7.30 -6.86
CA SER A 157 14.77 -8.60 -6.25
C SER A 157 15.70 -9.47 -7.08
N ALA A 158 16.52 -10.24 -6.39
CA ALA A 158 17.21 -11.36 -7.00
C ALA A 158 16.19 -12.35 -7.60
N PRO A 159 16.53 -13.04 -8.70
CA PRO A 159 15.60 -13.92 -9.41
C PRO A 159 14.94 -15.01 -8.55
N GLY A 160 15.56 -15.43 -7.46
CA GLY A 160 15.03 -16.46 -6.56
C GLY A 160 14.10 -15.93 -5.45
N GLN A 161 13.92 -14.63 -5.32
CA GLN A 161 13.07 -14.04 -4.29
C GLN A 161 11.61 -14.04 -4.72
N GLY A 162 10.73 -14.57 -3.88
CA GLY A 162 9.29 -14.58 -4.13
C GLY A 162 8.61 -13.35 -3.55
N CYS A 163 8.09 -12.48 -4.41
CA CYS A 163 7.26 -11.33 -4.03
C CYS A 163 5.77 -11.64 -4.26
N MET A 164 4.91 -10.86 -3.66
CA MET A 164 3.48 -10.94 -3.89
C MET A 164 3.10 -10.32 -5.23
N SER A 165 1.95 -10.71 -5.76
CA SER A 165 1.35 -10.07 -6.93
C SER A 165 0.03 -9.41 -6.53
N ARG A 166 -0.18 -8.18 -6.98
CA ARG A 166 -1.48 -7.52 -6.96
C ARG A 166 -1.97 -7.41 -8.38
N LEU A 167 -2.95 -8.25 -8.71
CA LEU A 167 -3.55 -8.25 -10.04
C LEU A 167 -4.56 -7.10 -10.15
N VAL A 168 -4.54 -6.46 -11.29
CA VAL A 168 -5.49 -5.44 -11.72
C VAL A 168 -6.12 -5.85 -13.03
N GLN A 169 -7.27 -5.30 -13.33
CA GLN A 169 -7.97 -5.47 -14.59
C GLN A 169 -8.19 -4.11 -15.20
N ASP A 170 -7.85 -3.96 -16.47
CA ASP A 170 -8.13 -2.72 -17.18
C ASP A 170 -9.65 -2.55 -17.37
N ILE A 171 -10.14 -1.40 -16.93
CA ILE A 171 -11.52 -1.00 -17.12
C ILE A 171 -11.54 -0.25 -18.48
N ASN A 172 -12.14 -0.85 -19.49
CA ASN A 172 -12.40 -0.07 -20.71
C ASN A 172 -13.53 0.91 -20.39
N GLU A 173 -13.25 2.16 -20.59
CA GLU A 173 -14.26 3.21 -20.65
C GLU A 173 -15.22 2.99 -21.84
#